data_a27a3c4188184c872ad15a706247043e
#
_entry.id   a27a3c4188184c872ad15a706247043e
#
_cell.length_a   1.000
_cell.length_b   1.000
_cell.length_c   1.000
_cell.angle_alpha   90.00
_cell.angle_beta   90.00
_cell.angle_gamma   90.00
#
_symmetry.space_group_name_H-M   'P 1'
#
loop_
_entity.id
_entity.type
_entity.pdbx_description
1 polymer ?
#
loop_
_entity_poly.entity_id
_entity_poly.type
_entity_poly.pdbx_seq_one_letter_code
_entity_poly.pdbx_strand_id
1 'polypeptide(L)'
;MKRKIATIALCGLSCCVLMAQKQLDITVKNTMKTERTAQPIVINLAPYGTDIRQAIVKMNGQEIASQLDDLNGDGCYDELCFIADMAKKSTTTYNVELLNSGKPRTYKPLVYADMILLNKKVKSNNEQNLFISSLTVENGTNPYWQMHHHGPAFENELVAYRIYFDHRQTVDLYGKYRKGLELKETQFYTNKQQKEAGYGDDVLWVGNTFGLGTMRGWDGQQPTLLEDVDHRTERIISYGPLRTIVEVVDDGWKDKTGNNAFHPYPITMTTRYTLYAGRRDCQVDVFFRQAVANHQF
;
A
#
# COMPACT_ATOMS: atom_id res chain seq x y z
N MET A 1 -56.68 25.12 50.84
CA MET A 1 -56.22 24.77 49.50
C MET A 1 -54.82 24.10 49.59
N LYS A 2 -54.77 22.76 49.47
CA LYS A 2 -53.50 22.01 49.48
C LYS A 2 -53.04 21.79 48.06
N ARG A 3 -51.88 22.37 47.68
CA ARG A 3 -51.25 22.14 46.40
C ARG A 3 -50.55 20.78 46.41
N LYS A 4 -50.94 19.91 45.50
CA LYS A 4 -50.23 18.64 45.23
C LYS A 4 -49.08 18.95 44.25
N ILE A 5 -47.85 18.64 44.67
CA ILE A 5 -46.66 18.67 43.82
C ILE A 5 -46.56 17.29 43.15
N ALA A 6 -46.62 17.25 41.82
CA ALA A 6 -46.38 16.03 41.06
C ALA A 6 -44.89 15.92 40.78
N THR A 7 -44.25 14.90 41.31
CA THR A 7 -42.87 14.53 41.04
C THR A 7 -42.85 13.72 39.72
N ILE A 8 -42.29 14.29 38.66
CA ILE A 8 -42.03 13.56 37.40
C ILE A 8 -40.70 12.83 37.56
N ALA A 9 -40.76 11.51 37.70
CA ALA A 9 -39.57 10.67 37.62
C ALA A 9 -39.16 10.53 36.15
N LEU A 10 -38.05 11.16 35.80
CA LEU A 10 -37.41 11.01 34.46
C LEU A 10 -36.65 9.67 34.49
N CYS A 11 -37.25 8.61 33.92
CA CYS A 11 -36.57 7.35 33.67
C CYS A 11 -35.62 7.57 32.49
N GLY A 12 -34.33 7.76 32.81
CA GLY A 12 -33.28 7.78 31.78
C GLY A 12 -33.17 6.38 31.18
N LEU A 13 -33.68 6.20 29.95
CA LEU A 13 -33.30 5.05 29.13
C LEU A 13 -31.80 5.17 28.79
N SER A 14 -30.98 4.43 29.52
CA SER A 14 -29.62 4.15 29.14
C SER A 14 -29.67 3.27 27.89
N CYS A 15 -29.52 3.87 26.71
CA CYS A 15 -29.39 3.13 25.48
C CYS A 15 -27.99 2.47 25.48
N CYS A 16 -27.92 1.24 26.02
CA CYS A 16 -26.73 0.40 25.79
C CYS A 16 -26.66 0.12 24.29
N VAL A 17 -25.81 0.85 23.58
CA VAL A 17 -25.44 0.49 22.23
C VAL A 17 -24.73 -0.85 22.37
N LEU A 18 -25.41 -1.93 21.98
CA LEU A 18 -24.80 -3.25 21.82
C LEU A 18 -23.78 -3.09 20.69
N MET A 19 -22.50 -3.01 21.08
CA MET A 19 -21.39 -3.07 20.13
C MET A 19 -21.40 -4.47 19.52
N ALA A 20 -21.73 -4.57 18.23
CA ALA A 20 -21.56 -5.83 17.53
C ALA A 20 -20.07 -6.12 17.45
N GLN A 21 -19.64 -7.17 18.14
CA GLN A 21 -18.28 -7.65 18.22
C GLN A 21 -18.21 -9.03 17.57
N LYS A 22 -17.28 -9.21 16.65
CA LYS A 22 -16.95 -10.53 16.09
C LYS A 22 -15.57 -10.94 16.59
N GLN A 23 -15.48 -12.15 17.12
CA GLN A 23 -14.21 -12.75 17.56
C GLN A 23 -13.80 -13.86 16.62
N LEU A 24 -12.53 -13.88 16.24
CA LEU A 24 -11.96 -14.87 15.34
C LEU A 24 -10.67 -15.39 15.96
N ASP A 25 -10.44 -16.67 15.80
CA ASP A 25 -9.17 -17.33 16.13
C ASP A 25 -8.44 -17.66 14.82
N ILE A 26 -7.36 -16.94 14.56
CA ILE A 26 -6.54 -17.12 13.38
C ILE A 26 -5.34 -18.00 13.75
N THR A 27 -5.34 -19.23 13.28
CA THR A 27 -4.25 -20.16 13.52
C THR A 27 -3.26 -20.15 12.37
N VAL A 28 -2.03 -19.76 12.63
CA VAL A 28 -0.94 -19.70 11.68
C VAL A 28 0.08 -20.81 11.99
N LYS A 29 0.44 -21.60 10.97
CA LYS A 29 1.33 -22.74 11.11
C LYS A 29 2.60 -22.58 10.28
N ASN A 30 3.75 -22.65 10.92
CA ASN A 30 5.04 -22.79 10.25
C ASN A 30 5.42 -24.27 10.16
N THR A 31 5.31 -24.87 8.99
CA THR A 31 5.69 -26.27 8.76
C THR A 31 7.18 -26.47 8.45
N MET A 32 7.93 -25.37 8.27
CA MET A 32 9.34 -25.41 7.90
C MET A 32 10.24 -25.78 9.09
N LYS A 33 11.42 -26.29 8.80
CA LYS A 33 12.46 -26.57 9.81
C LYS A 33 13.24 -25.32 10.24
N THR A 34 12.96 -24.18 9.64
CA THR A 34 13.54 -22.87 9.94
C THR A 34 12.48 -21.93 10.52
N GLU A 35 12.91 -20.97 11.33
CA GLU A 35 12.06 -19.86 11.73
C GLU A 35 11.70 -19.00 10.54
N ARG A 36 10.59 -18.28 10.64
CA ARG A 36 10.12 -17.32 9.65
C ARG A 36 9.80 -16.01 10.37
N THR A 37 10.58 -14.99 10.08
CA THR A 37 10.38 -13.65 10.64
C THR A 37 9.62 -12.76 9.69
N ALA A 38 8.96 -11.75 10.21
CA ALA A 38 8.24 -10.73 9.49
C ALA A 38 7.27 -11.29 8.42
N GLN A 39 6.50 -12.32 8.79
CA GLN A 39 5.52 -12.92 7.89
C GLN A 39 4.22 -12.10 7.93
N PRO A 40 3.79 -11.51 6.80
CA PRO A 40 2.51 -10.84 6.76
C PRO A 40 1.38 -11.87 6.84
N ILE A 41 0.42 -11.59 7.69
CA ILE A 41 -0.85 -12.30 7.78
C ILE A 41 -1.93 -11.32 7.36
N VAL A 42 -2.61 -11.63 6.26
CA VAL A 42 -3.66 -10.79 5.68
C VAL A 42 -4.98 -11.57 5.73
N ILE A 43 -6.00 -10.93 6.29
CA ILE A 43 -7.33 -11.50 6.46
C ILE A 43 -8.28 -10.68 5.62
N ASN A 44 -8.95 -11.32 4.66
CA ASN A 44 -10.04 -10.72 3.91
C ASN A 44 -11.25 -10.52 4.84
N LEU A 45 -11.75 -9.31 4.91
CA LEU A 45 -12.84 -8.91 5.80
C LEU A 45 -14.24 -9.07 5.20
N ALA A 46 -14.36 -9.29 3.89
CA ALA A 46 -15.65 -9.43 3.22
C ALA A 46 -16.62 -10.44 3.89
N PRO A 47 -16.16 -11.61 4.39
CA PRO A 47 -17.05 -12.53 5.10
C PRO A 47 -17.59 -12.02 6.44
N TYR A 48 -16.98 -10.96 6.98
CA TYR A 48 -17.29 -10.45 8.32
C TYR A 48 -18.14 -9.17 8.30
N GLY A 49 -18.47 -8.64 7.11
CA GLY A 49 -19.34 -7.49 6.91
C GLY A 49 -18.59 -6.20 6.60
N THR A 50 -19.32 -5.18 6.19
CA THR A 50 -18.80 -3.89 5.73
C THR A 50 -18.80 -2.81 6.84
N ASP A 51 -19.32 -3.12 8.01
CA ASP A 51 -19.48 -2.20 9.14
C ASP A 51 -18.28 -2.20 10.12
N ILE A 52 -17.21 -2.91 9.78
CA ILE A 52 -16.00 -2.98 10.60
C ILE A 52 -15.35 -1.59 10.64
N ARG A 53 -15.09 -1.09 11.88
CA ARG A 53 -14.44 0.21 12.13
C ARG A 53 -13.13 0.09 12.91
N GLN A 54 -12.93 -1.03 13.58
CA GLN A 54 -11.73 -1.27 14.37
C GLN A 54 -11.42 -2.77 14.39
N ALA A 55 -10.15 -3.11 14.44
CA ALA A 55 -9.67 -4.46 14.71
C ALA A 55 -8.63 -4.42 15.84
N ILE A 56 -8.66 -5.43 16.71
CA ILE A 56 -7.67 -5.64 17.76
C ILE A 56 -7.14 -7.05 17.60
N VAL A 57 -5.83 -7.19 17.40
CA VAL A 57 -5.18 -8.48 17.27
C VAL A 57 -4.35 -8.75 18.51
N LYS A 58 -4.54 -9.93 19.11
CA LYS A 58 -3.81 -10.35 20.32
C LYS A 58 -3.08 -11.67 20.08
N MET A 59 -1.87 -11.74 20.60
CA MET A 59 -1.09 -12.98 20.69
C MET A 59 -0.78 -13.22 22.17
N ASN A 60 -1.17 -14.39 22.70
CA ASN A 60 -1.02 -14.74 24.12
C ASN A 60 -1.61 -13.67 25.07
N GLY A 61 -2.75 -13.08 24.69
CA GLY A 61 -3.43 -12.05 25.46
C GLY A 61 -2.86 -10.64 25.33
N GLN A 62 -1.72 -10.46 24.67
CA GLN A 62 -1.09 -9.16 24.42
C GLN A 62 -1.49 -8.62 23.06
N GLU A 63 -1.91 -7.36 23.00
CA GLU A 63 -2.20 -6.67 21.75
C GLU A 63 -0.92 -6.48 20.92
N ILE A 64 -1.02 -6.79 19.63
CA ILE A 64 0.04 -6.56 18.65
C ILE A 64 -0.43 -5.57 17.59
N ALA A 65 0.53 -4.93 16.90
CA ALA A 65 0.20 -3.99 15.85
C ALA A 65 -0.55 -4.67 14.70
N SER A 66 -1.59 -3.99 14.22
CA SER A 66 -2.41 -4.42 13.09
C SER A 66 -2.83 -3.22 12.25
N GLN A 67 -3.28 -3.48 11.04
CA GLN A 67 -3.62 -2.46 10.06
C GLN A 67 -4.88 -2.88 9.31
N LEU A 68 -5.83 -1.95 9.18
CA LEU A 68 -7.01 -2.09 8.34
C LEU A 68 -6.80 -1.30 7.07
N ASP A 69 -7.08 -1.89 5.92
CA ASP A 69 -6.96 -1.24 4.61
C ASP A 69 -8.30 -1.29 3.85
N ASP A 70 -8.67 -0.13 3.31
CA ASP A 70 -9.73 0.07 2.33
C ASP A 70 -9.05 0.10 0.95
N LEU A 71 -9.15 -0.99 0.20
CA LEU A 71 -8.41 -1.16 -1.05
C LEU A 71 -9.09 -0.53 -2.25
N ASN A 72 -10.38 -0.27 -2.16
CA ASN A 72 -11.20 0.22 -3.26
C ASN A 72 -11.68 1.67 -3.06
N GLY A 73 -11.51 2.24 -1.85
CA GLY A 73 -11.85 3.62 -1.51
C GLY A 73 -13.36 3.82 -1.24
N ASP A 74 -14.10 2.76 -0.90
CA ASP A 74 -15.55 2.85 -0.65
C ASP A 74 -15.89 3.19 0.82
N GLY A 75 -14.89 3.34 1.68
CA GLY A 75 -15.02 3.65 3.09
C GLY A 75 -15.29 2.43 3.97
N CYS A 76 -15.21 1.23 3.40
CA CYS A 76 -15.24 -0.04 4.13
C CYS A 76 -13.85 -0.67 4.11
N TYR A 77 -13.46 -1.34 5.18
CA TYR A 77 -12.18 -2.04 5.21
C TYR A 77 -12.30 -3.41 4.55
N ASP A 78 -11.42 -3.66 3.58
CA ASP A 78 -11.35 -4.91 2.83
C ASP A 78 -10.45 -5.94 3.51
N GLU A 79 -9.37 -5.48 4.14
CA GLU A 79 -8.34 -6.34 4.70
C GLU A 79 -7.87 -5.89 6.09
N LEU A 80 -7.54 -6.89 6.91
CA LEU A 80 -6.78 -6.73 8.15
C LEU A 80 -5.42 -7.38 7.97
N CYS A 81 -4.35 -6.62 8.25
CA CYS A 81 -2.97 -7.09 8.18
C CYS A 81 -2.30 -7.02 9.55
N PHE A 82 -1.50 -8.02 9.89
CA PHE A 82 -0.54 -7.99 10.98
C PHE A 82 0.72 -8.80 10.62
N ILE A 83 1.81 -8.56 11.35
CA ILE A 83 3.10 -9.23 11.09
C ILE A 83 3.36 -10.27 12.18
N ALA A 84 3.74 -11.47 11.75
CA ALA A 84 3.98 -12.61 12.63
C ALA A 84 5.44 -13.10 12.54
N ASP A 85 6.05 -13.33 13.68
CA ASP A 85 7.29 -14.10 13.79
C ASP A 85 6.95 -15.52 14.24
N MET A 86 7.45 -16.52 13.52
CA MET A 86 7.09 -17.91 13.72
C MET A 86 8.33 -18.77 13.92
N ALA A 87 8.43 -19.43 15.06
CA ALA A 87 9.45 -20.44 15.30
C ALA A 87 9.34 -21.61 14.32
N LYS A 88 10.41 -22.37 14.15
CA LYS A 88 10.39 -23.60 13.34
C LYS A 88 9.32 -24.58 13.82
N LYS A 89 8.58 -25.20 12.89
CA LYS A 89 7.54 -26.21 13.18
C LYS A 89 6.56 -25.79 14.28
N SER A 90 6.19 -24.53 14.31
CA SER A 90 5.29 -23.97 15.32
C SER A 90 3.88 -23.77 14.79
N THR A 91 2.95 -23.69 15.73
CA THR A 91 1.57 -23.24 15.47
C THR A 91 1.26 -22.16 16.49
N THR A 92 0.77 -21.02 16.04
CA THR A 92 0.41 -19.87 16.87
C THR A 92 -1.01 -19.44 16.54
N THR A 93 -1.83 -19.22 17.57
CA THR A 93 -3.18 -18.69 17.42
C THR A 93 -3.19 -17.21 17.82
N TYR A 94 -3.79 -16.40 16.98
CA TYR A 94 -4.05 -14.97 17.17
C TYR A 94 -5.54 -14.77 17.38
N ASN A 95 -5.90 -14.09 18.47
CA ASN A 95 -7.29 -13.72 18.72
C ASN A 95 -7.53 -12.36 18.08
N VAL A 96 -8.54 -12.26 17.22
CA VAL A 96 -8.91 -11.05 16.50
C VAL A 96 -10.29 -10.62 16.94
N GLU A 97 -10.41 -9.38 17.39
CA GLU A 97 -11.68 -8.73 17.70
C GLU A 97 -11.99 -7.72 16.61
N LEU A 98 -13.11 -7.90 15.91
CA LEU A 98 -13.61 -6.95 14.91
C LEU A 98 -14.79 -6.18 15.53
N LEU A 99 -14.72 -4.86 15.48
CA LEU A 99 -15.69 -3.95 16.09
C LEU A 99 -16.32 -3.06 15.02
N ASN A 100 -17.63 -2.82 15.14
CA ASN A 100 -18.37 -1.92 14.24
C ASN A 100 -18.38 -0.46 14.70
N SER A 101 -17.64 -0.12 15.71
CA SER A 101 -17.54 1.23 16.27
C SER A 101 -16.11 1.55 16.73
N GLY A 102 -15.87 2.81 17.06
CA GLY A 102 -14.55 3.28 17.44
C GLY A 102 -13.73 3.76 16.22
N LYS A 103 -12.47 4.05 16.48
CA LYS A 103 -11.48 4.42 15.46
C LYS A 103 -10.43 3.32 15.36
N PRO A 104 -9.81 3.12 14.18
CA PRO A 104 -8.68 2.20 14.07
C PRO A 104 -7.62 2.49 15.14
N ARG A 105 -6.98 1.43 15.61
CA ARG A 105 -5.84 1.55 16.54
C ARG A 105 -4.68 2.24 15.84
N THR A 106 -3.95 3.05 16.59
CA THR A 106 -2.76 3.74 16.10
C THR A 106 -1.53 3.06 16.67
N TYR A 107 -0.60 2.70 15.81
CA TYR A 107 0.67 2.08 16.17
C TYR A 107 1.82 2.90 15.58
N LYS A 108 3.03 2.70 16.12
CA LYS A 108 4.24 3.31 15.56
C LYS A 108 4.42 2.84 14.12
N PRO A 109 4.54 3.74 13.14
CA PRO A 109 4.74 3.35 11.75
C PRO A 109 6.10 2.67 11.56
N LEU A 110 6.09 1.56 10.84
CA LEU A 110 7.29 0.85 10.36
C LEU A 110 7.44 0.97 8.85
N VAL A 111 6.51 1.66 8.20
CA VAL A 111 6.51 1.97 6.78
C VAL A 111 6.13 3.44 6.57
N TYR A 112 6.44 3.96 5.39
CA TYR A 112 6.08 5.31 4.95
C TYR A 112 5.90 5.32 3.44
N ALA A 113 5.03 6.17 2.93
CA ALA A 113 4.89 6.43 1.50
C ALA A 113 4.53 7.89 1.26
N ASP A 114 4.98 8.44 0.15
CA ASP A 114 4.52 9.72 -0.36
C ASP A 114 4.46 9.77 -1.89
N MET A 115 3.68 10.71 -2.39
CA MET A 115 3.66 11.14 -3.76
C MET A 115 3.49 12.65 -3.77
N ILE A 116 4.43 13.37 -4.40
CA ILE A 116 4.56 14.82 -4.22
C ILE A 116 4.65 15.52 -5.56
N LEU A 117 3.75 16.48 -5.79
CA LEU A 117 3.85 17.41 -6.90
C LEU A 117 4.76 18.59 -6.52
N LEU A 118 5.74 18.89 -7.38
CA LEU A 118 6.67 19.99 -7.21
C LEU A 118 5.98 21.33 -7.44
N ASN A 119 6.13 22.27 -6.52
CA ASN A 119 5.76 23.65 -6.75
C ASN A 119 6.92 24.44 -7.36
N LYS A 120 7.04 24.42 -8.68
CA LYS A 120 8.13 25.12 -9.40
C LYS A 120 8.06 26.64 -9.34
N LYS A 121 6.95 27.22 -8.87
CA LYS A 121 6.79 28.68 -8.71
C LYS A 121 7.44 29.22 -7.45
N VAL A 122 7.72 28.34 -6.48
CA VAL A 122 8.35 28.71 -5.21
C VAL A 122 9.77 28.16 -5.20
N LYS A 123 10.75 29.06 -5.17
CA LYS A 123 12.18 28.70 -5.21
C LYS A 123 12.71 28.13 -3.89
N SER A 124 11.95 28.25 -2.81
CA SER A 124 12.38 27.78 -1.49
C SER A 124 11.60 26.55 -1.08
N ASN A 125 12.36 25.48 -0.85
CA ASN A 125 12.07 24.29 -0.07
C ASN A 125 10.81 23.47 -0.38
N ASN A 126 10.81 22.27 0.12
CA ASN A 126 9.77 21.24 0.00
C ASN A 126 8.45 21.59 0.73
N GLU A 127 8.40 22.63 1.54
CA GLU A 127 7.23 23.06 2.32
C GLU A 127 6.06 23.50 1.45
N GLN A 128 6.35 23.92 0.21
CA GLN A 128 5.34 24.38 -0.75
C GLN A 128 4.88 23.29 -1.72
N ASN A 129 5.38 22.09 -1.60
CA ASN A 129 4.99 20.98 -2.44
C ASN A 129 3.64 20.39 -2.00
N LEU A 130 2.91 19.82 -2.97
CA LEU A 130 1.61 19.23 -2.72
C LEU A 130 1.74 17.72 -2.56
N PHE A 131 1.43 17.23 -1.37
CA PHE A 131 1.25 15.81 -1.12
C PHE A 131 -0.09 15.36 -1.69
N ILE A 132 -0.06 14.35 -2.54
CA ILE A 132 -1.23 13.78 -3.19
C ILE A 132 -1.28 12.27 -2.97
N SER A 133 -2.47 11.70 -2.99
CA SER A 133 -2.66 10.24 -2.89
C SER A 133 -2.90 9.58 -4.25
N SER A 134 -3.27 10.35 -5.26
CA SER A 134 -3.55 9.85 -6.60
C SER A 134 -3.34 10.92 -7.66
N LEU A 135 -2.84 10.53 -8.82
CA LEU A 135 -2.78 11.36 -10.01
C LEU A 135 -3.09 10.50 -11.23
N THR A 136 -4.00 11.00 -12.07
CA THR A 136 -4.32 10.40 -13.37
C THR A 136 -3.90 11.34 -14.48
N VAL A 137 -3.25 10.82 -15.51
CA VAL A 137 -2.87 11.57 -16.71
C VAL A 137 -3.39 10.87 -17.95
N GLU A 138 -3.70 11.67 -18.97
CA GLU A 138 -4.12 11.19 -20.28
C GLU A 138 -2.91 10.73 -21.11
N ASN A 139 -3.18 9.96 -22.15
CA ASN A 139 -2.18 9.54 -23.13
C ASN A 139 -1.32 10.72 -23.63
N GLY A 140 -0.02 10.50 -23.76
CA GLY A 140 0.94 11.52 -24.17
C GLY A 140 1.37 12.50 -23.08
N THR A 141 0.76 12.48 -21.90
CA THR A 141 1.20 13.28 -20.76
C THR A 141 2.23 12.53 -19.93
N ASN A 142 3.37 13.19 -19.65
CA ASN A 142 4.44 12.64 -18.81
C ASN A 142 4.71 13.56 -17.62
N PRO A 143 4.24 13.23 -16.39
CA PRO A 143 4.42 14.04 -15.20
C PRO A 143 5.77 13.83 -14.50
N TYR A 144 6.65 13.00 -15.02
CA TYR A 144 7.93 12.59 -14.43
C TYR A 144 8.73 13.77 -13.81
N TRP A 145 8.83 14.90 -14.54
CA TRP A 145 9.58 16.08 -14.07
C TRP A 145 8.75 17.03 -13.19
N GLN A 146 7.48 16.75 -12.99
CA GLN A 146 6.59 17.51 -12.10
C GLN A 146 6.51 16.88 -10.72
N MET A 147 7.05 15.68 -10.55
CA MET A 147 6.97 14.92 -9.30
C MET A 147 8.33 14.80 -8.62
N HIS A 148 8.35 14.90 -7.30
CA HIS A 148 9.45 14.39 -6.50
C HIS A 148 9.57 12.88 -6.73
N HIS A 149 10.76 12.36 -6.70
CA HIS A 149 11.04 10.93 -6.92
C HIS A 149 10.57 10.40 -8.26
N HIS A 150 10.05 11.26 -9.14
CA HIS A 150 9.48 10.93 -10.45
C HIS A 150 8.22 10.05 -10.39
N GLY A 151 7.58 9.94 -9.23
CA GLY A 151 6.39 9.16 -8.94
C GLY A 151 6.23 8.89 -7.45
N PRO A 152 5.43 7.92 -7.02
CA PRO A 152 5.31 7.52 -5.64
C PRO A 152 6.60 6.88 -5.13
N ALA A 153 6.98 7.21 -3.90
CA ALA A 153 8.06 6.58 -3.16
C ALA A 153 7.51 5.95 -1.88
N PHE A 154 8.01 4.78 -1.52
CA PHE A 154 7.53 4.04 -0.36
C PHE A 154 8.65 3.23 0.27
N GLU A 155 8.64 3.14 1.59
CA GLU A 155 9.68 2.50 2.36
C GLU A 155 9.14 1.69 3.54
N ASN A 156 9.94 0.75 3.98
CA ASN A 156 9.92 0.22 5.33
C ASN A 156 11.25 0.54 6.03
N GLU A 157 11.47 0.02 7.23
CA GLU A 157 12.69 0.28 7.97
C GLU A 157 13.98 -0.32 7.35
N LEU A 158 13.87 -1.14 6.29
CA LEU A 158 15.00 -1.88 5.69
C LEU A 158 15.36 -1.44 4.27
N VAL A 159 14.39 -0.87 3.52
CA VAL A 159 14.55 -0.58 2.10
C VAL A 159 13.50 0.45 1.67
N ALA A 160 13.77 1.16 0.58
CA ALA A 160 12.75 1.96 -0.09
C ALA A 160 12.74 1.71 -1.60
N TYR A 161 11.59 1.99 -2.19
CA TYR A 161 11.33 1.90 -3.61
C TYR A 161 10.65 3.17 -4.10
N ARG A 162 10.79 3.45 -5.40
CA ARG A 162 9.95 4.41 -6.13
C ARG A 162 9.55 3.83 -7.47
N ILE A 163 8.40 4.27 -7.98
CA ILE A 163 7.92 3.89 -9.31
C ILE A 163 7.94 5.15 -10.18
N TYR A 164 8.53 5.08 -11.37
CA TYR A 164 8.56 6.22 -12.28
C TYR A 164 7.22 6.36 -13.00
N PHE A 165 6.62 7.53 -12.88
CA PHE A 165 5.35 7.85 -13.50
C PHE A 165 5.52 8.18 -14.98
N ASP A 166 5.95 7.21 -15.74
CA ASP A 166 6.08 7.27 -17.19
C ASP A 166 5.78 5.91 -17.83
N HIS A 167 5.96 5.80 -19.15
CA HIS A 167 5.73 4.58 -19.92
C HIS A 167 6.68 3.43 -19.57
N ARG A 168 7.77 3.71 -18.88
CA ARG A 168 8.73 2.69 -18.42
C ARG A 168 8.28 2.06 -17.11
N GLN A 169 7.63 2.83 -16.24
CA GLN A 169 7.26 2.41 -14.89
C GLN A 169 8.44 1.74 -14.17
N THR A 170 9.61 2.37 -14.30
CA THR A 170 10.84 1.87 -13.71
C THR A 170 10.70 1.74 -12.21
N VAL A 171 11.05 0.57 -11.68
CA VAL A 171 11.14 0.34 -10.22
C VAL A 171 12.57 0.59 -9.80
N ASP A 172 12.76 1.57 -8.95
CA ASP A 172 14.06 2.02 -8.46
C ASP A 172 14.22 1.72 -6.97
N LEU A 173 15.48 1.66 -6.50
CA LEU A 173 15.84 1.12 -5.20
C LEU A 173 16.69 2.12 -4.39
N TYR A 174 16.25 2.39 -3.15
CA TYR A 174 17.04 3.08 -2.14
C TYR A 174 17.50 2.08 -1.08
N GLY A 175 18.81 1.93 -0.94
CA GLY A 175 19.44 1.06 0.03
C GLY A 175 19.68 1.77 1.37
N LYS A 176 19.52 1.07 2.49
CA LYS A 176 19.69 1.61 3.83
C LYS A 176 20.86 0.96 4.57
N TYR A 177 21.67 1.77 5.23
CA TYR A 177 22.75 1.30 6.10
C TYR A 177 22.27 0.96 7.51
N ARG A 178 21.20 1.59 7.96
CA ARG A 178 20.58 1.38 9.29
C ARG A 178 19.08 1.14 9.16
N LYS A 179 18.49 0.52 10.17
CA LYS A 179 17.03 0.38 10.23
C LYS A 179 16.39 1.71 10.59
N GLY A 180 15.40 2.13 9.82
CA GLY A 180 14.65 3.36 10.08
C GLY A 180 13.90 3.85 8.85
N LEU A 181 12.95 4.77 9.05
CA LEU A 181 12.28 5.47 7.96
C LEU A 181 13.10 6.71 7.62
N GLU A 182 13.41 6.93 6.36
CA GLU A 182 14.37 7.94 5.90
C GLU A 182 13.84 8.83 4.76
N LEU A 183 12.86 8.35 3.96
CA LEU A 183 12.41 9.04 2.75
C LEU A 183 11.86 10.44 3.01
N LYS A 184 11.19 10.64 4.13
CA LYS A 184 10.68 11.96 4.50
C LYS A 184 11.79 13.02 4.62
N GLU A 185 12.98 12.60 5.04
CA GLU A 185 14.14 13.48 5.26
C GLU A 185 15.07 13.51 4.04
N THR A 186 15.34 12.36 3.42
CA THR A 186 16.29 12.25 2.32
C THR A 186 15.67 12.52 0.96
N GLN A 187 14.36 12.28 0.84
CA GLN A 187 13.62 12.41 -0.42
C GLN A 187 14.30 11.66 -1.56
N PHE A 188 14.78 10.44 -1.27
CA PHE A 188 15.52 9.57 -2.18
C PHE A 188 16.94 10.05 -2.56
N TYR A 189 17.26 11.32 -2.31
CA TYR A 189 18.55 11.94 -2.69
C TYR A 189 19.29 12.43 -1.46
N THR A 190 20.13 11.57 -0.93
CA THR A 190 20.85 11.80 0.31
C THR A 190 22.01 12.80 0.11
N ASN A 191 22.01 13.87 0.89
CA ASN A 191 23.09 14.85 0.87
C ASN A 191 24.31 14.36 1.69
N LYS A 192 25.43 15.11 1.62
CA LYS A 192 26.67 14.75 2.29
C LYS A 192 26.52 14.57 3.80
N GLN A 193 25.80 15.48 4.48
CA GLN A 193 25.60 15.42 5.93
C GLN A 193 24.77 14.19 6.33
N GLN A 194 23.74 13.87 5.55
CA GLN A 194 22.93 12.68 5.77
C GLN A 194 23.75 11.39 5.55
N LYS A 195 24.61 11.33 4.52
CA LYS A 195 25.53 10.20 4.29
C LYS A 195 26.48 10.00 5.46
N GLU A 196 27.09 11.09 5.97
CA GLU A 196 27.97 11.06 7.14
C GLU A 196 27.20 10.64 8.42
N ALA A 197 25.91 10.92 8.51
CA ALA A 197 25.03 10.47 9.59
C ALA A 197 24.53 9.03 9.42
N GLY A 198 24.93 8.32 8.36
CA GLY A 198 24.60 6.91 8.13
C GLY A 198 23.24 6.67 7.51
N TYR A 199 22.66 7.67 6.84
CA TYR A 199 21.49 7.46 5.98
C TYR A 199 21.86 6.64 4.74
N GLY A 200 20.86 5.98 4.17
CA GLY A 200 20.98 5.26 2.90
C GLY A 200 21.18 6.18 1.70
N ASP A 201 21.04 5.61 0.51
CA ASP A 201 21.17 6.36 -0.74
C ASP A 201 20.41 5.68 -1.88
N ASP A 202 20.22 6.39 -2.99
CA ASP A 202 19.92 5.81 -4.29
C ASP A 202 21.09 4.90 -4.69
N VAL A 203 20.84 3.60 -4.76
CA VAL A 203 21.88 2.59 -4.97
C VAL A 203 21.77 1.86 -6.30
N LEU A 204 20.79 2.21 -7.11
CA LEU A 204 20.54 1.58 -8.39
C LEU A 204 20.50 2.62 -9.52
N TRP A 205 21.55 2.66 -10.33
CA TRP A 205 21.55 3.49 -11.53
C TRP A 205 20.67 2.87 -12.62
N VAL A 206 19.40 3.28 -12.66
CA VAL A 206 18.41 2.71 -13.57
C VAL A 206 18.53 3.22 -15.02
N GLY A 207 18.95 4.47 -15.22
CA GLY A 207 19.08 5.08 -16.55
C GLY A 207 17.78 4.98 -17.35
N ASN A 208 17.87 4.45 -18.58
CA ASN A 208 16.72 4.19 -19.46
C ASN A 208 16.20 2.74 -19.38
N THR A 209 16.49 2.03 -18.30
CA THR A 209 16.03 0.66 -18.08
C THR A 209 14.74 0.64 -17.25
N PHE A 210 14.28 -0.56 -16.95
CA PHE A 210 13.11 -0.80 -16.09
C PHE A 210 13.49 -1.00 -14.61
N GLY A 211 14.76 -0.73 -14.24
CA GLY A 211 15.28 -0.94 -12.90
C GLY A 211 15.16 -2.38 -12.45
N LEU A 212 14.45 -2.61 -11.34
CA LEU A 212 14.16 -3.97 -10.83
C LEU A 212 13.13 -4.73 -11.68
N GLY A 213 12.52 -4.08 -12.65
CA GLY A 213 11.54 -4.66 -13.57
C GLY A 213 10.10 -4.31 -13.23
N THR A 214 9.27 -4.43 -14.24
CA THR A 214 7.81 -4.30 -14.13
C THR A 214 7.15 -5.22 -15.15
N MET A 215 5.85 -5.48 -14.98
CA MET A 215 5.08 -6.26 -15.96
C MET A 215 5.07 -5.57 -17.32
N ARG A 216 5.24 -6.34 -18.38
CA ARG A 216 5.32 -5.87 -19.77
C ARG A 216 4.48 -6.75 -20.68
N GLY A 217 4.09 -6.19 -21.81
CA GLY A 217 3.65 -6.97 -22.95
C GLY A 217 4.84 -7.58 -23.70
N TRP A 218 4.55 -8.54 -24.58
CA TRP A 218 5.52 -9.20 -25.43
C TRP A 218 5.04 -9.16 -26.89
N ASP A 219 5.84 -8.61 -27.81
CA ASP A 219 5.47 -8.48 -29.22
C ASP A 219 5.80 -9.71 -30.09
N GLY A 220 6.32 -10.76 -29.44
CA GLY A 220 6.83 -11.97 -30.10
C GLY A 220 8.35 -12.01 -30.22
N GLN A 221 9.05 -10.89 -29.96
CA GLN A 221 10.49 -10.75 -30.06
C GLN A 221 11.11 -10.08 -28.83
N GLN A 222 10.43 -9.07 -28.27
CA GLN A 222 10.93 -8.27 -27.16
C GLN A 222 9.81 -7.76 -26.25
N PRO A 223 10.12 -7.38 -25.00
CA PRO A 223 9.18 -6.70 -24.13
C PRO A 223 8.75 -5.35 -24.73
N THR A 224 7.46 -5.03 -24.62
CA THR A 224 6.91 -3.76 -25.09
C THR A 224 6.81 -2.74 -23.95
N LEU A 225 6.84 -1.46 -24.30
CA LEU A 225 6.58 -0.36 -23.35
C LEU A 225 5.08 -0.20 -23.13
N LEU A 226 4.71 0.31 -21.97
CA LEU A 226 3.32 0.64 -21.60
C LEU A 226 2.98 2.06 -22.09
N GLU A 227 3.14 2.31 -23.41
CA GLU A 227 3.02 3.66 -24.01
C GLU A 227 1.60 4.00 -24.42
N ASP A 228 0.95 3.07 -25.09
CA ASP A 228 -0.37 3.30 -25.71
C ASP A 228 -1.49 2.95 -24.73
N VAL A 229 -1.73 3.85 -23.80
CA VAL A 229 -2.78 3.78 -22.80
C VAL A 229 -3.72 4.97 -22.98
N ASP A 230 -5.00 4.84 -22.67
CA ASP A 230 -5.90 5.99 -22.65
C ASP A 230 -5.62 6.88 -21.44
N HIS A 231 -5.42 6.27 -20.26
CA HIS A 231 -5.05 6.95 -19.02
C HIS A 231 -4.03 6.13 -18.24
N ARG A 232 -3.18 6.83 -17.50
CA ARG A 232 -2.33 6.21 -16.47
C ARG A 232 -2.59 6.86 -15.13
N THR A 233 -2.80 6.03 -14.12
CA THR A 233 -2.98 6.49 -12.74
C THR A 233 -1.91 5.88 -11.86
N GLU A 234 -1.24 6.69 -11.04
CA GLU A 234 -0.49 6.20 -9.90
C GLU A 234 -1.18 6.65 -8.61
N ARG A 235 -1.23 5.76 -7.63
CA ARG A 235 -1.92 6.04 -6.37
C ARG A 235 -1.33 5.27 -5.21
N ILE A 236 -1.42 5.87 -4.02
CA ILE A 236 -1.09 5.23 -2.76
C ILE A 236 -2.41 4.83 -2.10
N ILE A 237 -2.61 3.52 -1.94
CA ILE A 237 -3.80 2.93 -1.32
C ILE A 237 -3.64 2.90 0.20
N SER A 238 -2.42 2.57 0.67
CA SER A 238 -2.16 2.42 2.10
C SER A 238 -0.82 3.02 2.49
N TYR A 239 -0.82 3.73 3.64
CA TYR A 239 0.33 4.47 4.17
C TYR A 239 0.94 3.82 5.43
N GLY A 240 0.49 2.68 5.83
CA GLY A 240 0.99 2.04 7.04
C GLY A 240 -0.07 1.85 8.13
N PRO A 241 0.31 1.38 9.33
CA PRO A 241 1.68 1.34 9.90
C PRO A 241 2.56 0.13 9.54
N LEU A 242 2.02 -0.95 8.98
CA LEU A 242 2.73 -2.23 8.79
C LEU A 242 3.02 -2.56 7.33
N ARG A 243 2.28 -1.97 6.40
CA ARG A 243 2.52 -2.09 4.97
C ARG A 243 2.13 -0.82 4.24
N THR A 244 2.81 -0.55 3.13
CA THR A 244 2.36 0.40 2.11
C THR A 244 1.82 -0.37 0.92
N ILE A 245 0.80 0.21 0.27
CA ILE A 245 0.25 -0.32 -0.98
C ILE A 245 0.23 0.82 -1.99
N VAL A 246 0.94 0.62 -3.09
CA VAL A 246 1.04 1.55 -4.22
C VAL A 246 0.52 0.86 -5.47
N GLU A 247 -0.23 1.55 -6.30
CA GLU A 247 -0.74 1.01 -7.56
C GLU A 247 -0.42 1.90 -8.74
N VAL A 248 -0.14 1.24 -9.85
CA VAL A 248 -0.14 1.83 -11.19
C VAL A 248 -1.26 1.19 -11.99
N VAL A 249 -2.14 2.02 -12.55
CA VAL A 249 -3.24 1.58 -13.41
C VAL A 249 -3.00 2.10 -14.81
N ASP A 250 -2.83 1.18 -15.75
CA ASP A 250 -2.77 1.45 -17.18
C ASP A 250 -4.14 1.12 -17.78
N ASP A 251 -4.96 2.15 -17.95
CA ASP A 251 -6.32 2.01 -18.46
C ASP A 251 -6.34 2.19 -19.98
N GLY A 252 -7.02 1.29 -20.67
CA GLY A 252 -7.08 1.33 -22.12
C GLY A 252 -5.76 0.98 -22.81
N TRP A 253 -4.89 0.17 -22.19
CA TRP A 253 -3.63 -0.23 -22.78
C TRP A 253 -3.83 -1.07 -24.03
N LYS A 254 -3.30 -0.57 -25.15
CA LYS A 254 -3.28 -1.25 -26.45
C LYS A 254 -1.98 -2.04 -26.56
N ASP A 255 -2.01 -3.22 -25.97
CA ASP A 255 -0.88 -4.15 -26.02
C ASP A 255 -0.54 -4.50 -27.48
N LYS A 256 0.78 -4.52 -27.78
CA LYS A 256 1.31 -4.83 -29.13
C LYS A 256 1.59 -6.32 -29.33
N THR A 257 1.09 -7.17 -28.45
CA THR A 257 1.30 -8.62 -28.51
C THR A 257 0.76 -9.18 -29.83
N GLY A 258 1.65 -9.80 -30.61
CA GLY A 258 1.29 -10.47 -31.86
C GLY A 258 0.74 -9.54 -32.94
N ASN A 259 0.12 -10.12 -33.95
CA ASN A 259 -0.63 -9.35 -34.93
C ASN A 259 -1.88 -8.76 -34.25
N ASN A 260 -1.97 -7.46 -34.16
CA ASN A 260 -3.10 -6.69 -33.59
C ASN A 260 -4.52 -7.11 -34.06
N ALA A 261 -4.62 -8.01 -35.04
CA ALA A 261 -5.87 -8.59 -35.51
C ALA A 261 -6.58 -9.47 -34.46
N PHE A 262 -5.87 -9.93 -33.43
CA PHE A 262 -6.43 -10.83 -32.42
C PHE A 262 -6.80 -10.14 -31.09
N HIS A 263 -6.39 -8.87 -30.89
CA HIS A 263 -6.62 -8.12 -29.64
C HIS A 263 -7.35 -6.80 -29.93
N PRO A 264 -8.62 -6.86 -30.39
CA PRO A 264 -9.35 -5.67 -30.81
C PRO A 264 -9.75 -4.75 -29.63
N TYR A 265 -9.58 -5.21 -28.39
CA TYR A 265 -10.02 -4.47 -27.20
C TYR A 265 -8.85 -4.10 -26.32
N PRO A 266 -8.74 -2.80 -25.96
CA PRO A 266 -7.79 -2.34 -24.96
C PRO A 266 -8.03 -3.06 -23.63
N ILE A 267 -6.95 -3.31 -22.89
CA ILE A 267 -7.02 -3.91 -21.57
C ILE A 267 -6.74 -2.88 -20.49
N THR A 268 -7.27 -3.09 -19.30
CA THR A 268 -6.90 -2.33 -18.12
C THR A 268 -6.06 -3.23 -17.23
N MET A 269 -4.82 -2.83 -17.00
CA MET A 269 -3.89 -3.51 -16.13
C MET A 269 -3.66 -2.67 -14.86
N THR A 270 -3.71 -3.31 -13.71
CA THR A 270 -3.30 -2.71 -12.44
C THR A 270 -2.12 -3.49 -11.90
N THR A 271 -1.00 -2.79 -11.68
CA THR A 271 0.15 -3.35 -10.96
C THR A 271 0.15 -2.79 -9.55
N ARG A 272 0.03 -3.69 -8.57
CA ARG A 272 0.03 -3.36 -7.14
C ARG A 272 1.35 -3.77 -6.51
N TYR A 273 1.97 -2.83 -5.83
CA TYR A 273 3.20 -3.03 -5.06
C TYR A 273 2.88 -2.95 -3.58
N THR A 274 3.15 -4.03 -2.85
CA THR A 274 2.93 -4.09 -1.40
C THR A 274 4.25 -4.32 -0.69
N LEU A 275 4.66 -3.36 0.13
CA LEU A 275 5.88 -3.44 0.94
C LEU A 275 5.51 -3.59 2.41
N TYR A 276 5.90 -4.70 3.00
CA TYR A 276 5.64 -5.02 4.40
C TYR A 276 6.81 -4.62 5.31
N ALA A 277 6.50 -4.24 6.54
CA ALA A 277 7.49 -4.07 7.60
C ALA A 277 8.33 -5.33 7.81
N GLY A 278 9.63 -5.16 8.09
CA GLY A 278 10.56 -6.25 8.36
C GLY A 278 11.05 -7.04 7.14
N ARG A 279 10.65 -6.67 5.93
CA ARG A 279 10.98 -7.39 4.69
C ARG A 279 11.73 -6.49 3.71
N ARG A 280 12.63 -7.08 2.92
CA ARG A 280 13.33 -6.36 1.83
C ARG A 280 12.70 -6.59 0.46
N ASP A 281 11.87 -7.62 0.34
CA ASP A 281 11.13 -7.92 -0.88
C ASP A 281 9.83 -7.11 -0.92
N CYS A 282 9.44 -6.69 -2.11
CA CYS A 282 8.16 -6.08 -2.42
C CYS A 282 7.31 -7.12 -3.15
N GLN A 283 6.09 -7.35 -2.68
CA GLN A 283 5.12 -8.18 -3.39
C GLN A 283 4.55 -7.38 -4.55
N VAL A 284 4.49 -8.00 -5.73
CA VAL A 284 3.90 -7.41 -6.94
C VAL A 284 2.76 -8.29 -7.41
N ASP A 285 1.56 -7.73 -7.44
CA ASP A 285 0.36 -8.38 -7.94
C ASP A 285 -0.12 -7.65 -9.20
N VAL A 286 -0.47 -8.40 -10.23
CA VAL A 286 -0.96 -7.85 -11.49
C VAL A 286 -2.38 -8.29 -11.73
N PHE A 287 -3.27 -7.33 -11.94
CA PHE A 287 -4.69 -7.56 -12.17
C PHE A 287 -5.09 -7.06 -13.56
N PHE A 288 -5.88 -7.83 -14.25
CA PHE A 288 -6.51 -7.44 -15.50
C PHE A 288 -8.02 -7.35 -15.31
N ARG A 289 -8.63 -6.27 -15.79
CA ARG A 289 -10.10 -6.13 -15.73
C ARG A 289 -10.79 -7.05 -16.75
N GLN A 290 -10.11 -7.29 -17.88
CA GLN A 290 -10.62 -8.13 -18.98
C GLN A 290 -9.87 -9.46 -19.01
N ALA A 291 -10.45 -10.43 -19.74
CA ALA A 291 -9.76 -11.68 -20.05
C ALA A 291 -8.57 -11.41 -20.99
N VAL A 292 -7.41 -11.99 -20.67
CA VAL A 292 -6.14 -11.78 -21.38
C VAL A 292 -5.59 -13.06 -22.00
N ALA A 293 -6.46 -14.05 -22.29
CA ALA A 293 -6.04 -15.38 -22.73
C ALA A 293 -5.17 -15.40 -24.00
N ASN A 294 -5.29 -14.37 -24.84
CA ASN A 294 -4.55 -14.27 -26.11
C ASN A 294 -3.41 -13.23 -26.05
N HIS A 295 -3.15 -12.63 -24.89
CA HIS A 295 -2.04 -11.73 -24.67
C HIS A 295 -0.79 -12.49 -24.23
N GLN A 296 0.37 -11.92 -24.47
CA GLN A 296 1.66 -12.42 -23.97
C GLN A 296 2.33 -11.34 -23.11
N PHE A 297 2.92 -11.78 -22.02
CA PHE A 297 3.53 -10.89 -21.04
C PHE A 297 4.94 -11.38 -20.65
#